data_74eaef88d523673db151fc545315109b
#
_entry.id   74eaef88d523673db151fc545315109b
#
_cell.length_a   1.000
_cell.length_b   1.000
_cell.length_c   1.000
_cell.angle_alpha   90.00
_cell.angle_beta   90.00
_cell.angle_gamma   90.00
#
_symmetry.space_group_name_H-M   'P 1'
#
loop_
_entity.id
_entity.type
_entity.pdbx_description
1 polymer ?
#
loop_
_entity_poly.entity_id
_entity_poly.type
_entity_poly.pdbx_seq_one_letter_code
_entity_poly.pdbx_strand_id
1 'polypeptide(L)'
;MADKDSHFDMAPPPQPVKKLGLGVRAVLQIVFAILSLVFIYYLAFTYQTRNDLSERNDFTVSEATENLLRSSGVMDREEPIKIIAALRKSSPHYSRLRPVVEEYERLSKGKVKLEYLDPIRDKDRAFEIQNNYGDLLADKLFEDDIFIIDARKGASANSVEATEDVTSHLRYLPASSMVISRTDINNQRRIVGYQDEDLLSSMLQSAIEG
;
A
#
# COMPACT_ATOMS: atom_id res chain seq x y z
N MET A 1 -51.60 77.28 32.50
CA MET A 1 -50.38 77.54 31.73
C MET A 1 -49.33 76.63 32.35
N ALA A 2 -49.16 75.44 31.76
CA ALA A 2 -48.29 74.38 32.26
C ALA A 2 -47.06 74.30 31.39
N ASP A 3 -45.96 74.55 31.98
CA ASP A 3 -44.63 74.46 31.37
C ASP A 3 -44.23 72.96 31.40
N LYS A 4 -43.88 72.45 30.26
CA LYS A 4 -43.57 71.04 30.05
C LYS A 4 -42.08 70.94 29.82
N ASP A 5 -41.34 70.78 30.96
CA ASP A 5 -39.92 70.51 30.94
C ASP A 5 -39.66 69.16 30.25
N SER A 6 -39.14 69.23 29.03
CA SER A 6 -38.68 68.03 28.32
C SER A 6 -37.25 67.68 28.81
N HIS A 7 -37.18 66.72 29.73
CA HIS A 7 -35.96 66.01 30.06
C HIS A 7 -35.48 65.26 28.84
N PHE A 8 -34.40 65.76 28.24
CA PHE A 8 -33.62 65.01 27.23
C PHE A 8 -32.75 63.99 28.03
N ASP A 9 -33.18 62.71 27.99
CA ASP A 9 -32.36 61.65 28.47
C ASP A 9 -31.19 61.45 27.52
N MET A 10 -30.01 62.02 27.91
CA MET A 10 -28.77 61.74 27.23
C MET A 10 -28.32 60.32 27.54
N ALA A 11 -28.31 59.47 26.52
CA ALA A 11 -27.73 58.14 26.62
C ALA A 11 -26.31 58.19 27.16
N PRO A 12 -25.92 57.27 28.10
CA PRO A 12 -24.60 57.27 28.66
C PRO A 12 -23.53 57.08 27.58
N PRO A 13 -22.37 57.76 27.72
CA PRO A 13 -21.30 57.65 26.74
C PRO A 13 -20.81 56.22 26.62
N PRO A 14 -20.47 55.74 25.40
CA PRO A 14 -20.00 54.37 25.19
C PRO A 14 -18.72 54.15 25.99
N GLN A 15 -18.72 53.10 26.81
CA GLN A 15 -17.59 52.76 27.66
C GLN A 15 -16.38 52.36 26.79
N PRO A 16 -15.16 52.80 27.12
CA PRO A 16 -13.97 52.45 26.34
C PRO A 16 -13.72 50.96 26.43
N VAL A 17 -13.90 50.27 25.31
CA VAL A 17 -13.57 48.85 25.18
C VAL A 17 -12.06 48.70 25.36
N LYS A 18 -11.66 47.92 26.36
CA LYS A 18 -10.22 47.70 26.67
C LYS A 18 -9.59 47.00 25.44
N LYS A 19 -8.97 47.76 24.54
CA LYS A 19 -8.34 47.31 23.27
C LYS A 19 -7.29 46.20 23.51
N LEU A 20 -6.69 46.11 24.69
CA LEU A 20 -5.72 45.09 25.05
C LEU A 20 -6.35 43.68 25.12
N GLY A 21 -7.60 43.55 25.55
CA GLY A 21 -8.29 42.26 25.62
C GLY A 21 -8.68 41.68 24.25
N LEU A 22 -8.91 42.53 23.27
CA LEU A 22 -9.23 42.10 21.89
C LEU A 22 -8.01 41.52 21.19
N GLY A 23 -6.83 42.13 21.33
CA GLY A 23 -5.59 41.65 20.73
C GLY A 23 -5.15 40.31 21.30
N VAL A 24 -5.22 40.14 22.63
CA VAL A 24 -4.88 38.85 23.27
C VAL A 24 -5.83 37.71 22.81
N ARG A 25 -7.13 38.01 22.71
CA ARG A 25 -8.10 37.01 22.20
C ARG A 25 -7.83 36.62 20.75
N ALA A 26 -7.50 37.58 19.90
CA ALA A 26 -7.18 37.31 18.49
C ALA A 26 -5.92 36.42 18.35
N VAL A 27 -4.86 36.72 19.13
CA VAL A 27 -3.65 35.90 19.16
C VAL A 27 -3.95 34.49 19.66
N LEU A 28 -4.74 34.35 20.73
CA LEU A 28 -5.12 33.05 21.27
C LEU A 28 -5.91 32.22 20.26
N GLN A 29 -6.83 32.84 19.51
CA GLN A 29 -7.60 32.17 18.46
C GLN A 29 -6.71 31.67 17.33
N ILE A 30 -5.72 32.48 16.89
CA ILE A 30 -4.76 32.08 15.85
C ILE A 30 -3.93 30.90 16.33
N VAL A 31 -3.40 30.95 17.54
CA VAL A 31 -2.61 29.85 18.11
C VAL A 31 -3.45 28.57 18.21
N PHE A 32 -4.68 28.68 18.66
CA PHE A 32 -5.59 27.52 18.74
C PHE A 32 -5.94 26.95 17.37
N ALA A 33 -6.15 27.80 16.37
CA ALA A 33 -6.38 27.37 14.99
C ALA A 33 -5.19 26.61 14.41
N ILE A 34 -3.96 27.12 14.64
CA ILE A 34 -2.74 26.44 14.19
C ILE A 34 -2.58 25.08 14.90
N LEU A 35 -2.77 25.01 16.21
CA LEU A 35 -2.70 23.76 16.98
C LEU A 35 -3.75 22.74 16.49
N SER A 36 -4.96 23.18 16.19
CA SER A 36 -6.03 22.33 15.66
C SER A 36 -5.66 21.78 14.27
N LEU A 37 -5.09 22.59 13.41
CA LEU A 37 -4.60 22.17 12.09
C LEU A 37 -3.48 21.11 12.19
N VAL A 38 -2.51 21.34 13.08
CA VAL A 38 -1.41 20.39 13.33
C VAL A 38 -1.97 19.08 13.89
N PHE A 39 -2.94 19.15 14.79
CA PHE A 39 -3.57 17.98 15.39
C PHE A 39 -4.38 17.17 14.37
N ILE A 40 -5.16 17.84 13.51
CA ILE A 40 -5.89 17.20 12.42
C ILE A 40 -4.92 16.53 11.43
N TYR A 41 -3.84 17.22 11.08
CA TYR A 41 -2.80 16.66 10.22
C TYR A 41 -2.14 15.42 10.86
N TYR A 42 -1.81 15.49 12.14
CA TYR A 42 -1.26 14.36 12.91
C TYR A 42 -2.23 13.18 12.94
N LEU A 43 -3.52 13.41 13.22
CA LEU A 43 -4.54 12.36 13.18
C LEU A 43 -4.68 11.77 11.78
N ALA A 44 -4.75 12.58 10.74
CA ALA A 44 -4.85 12.12 9.37
C ALA A 44 -3.64 11.27 8.96
N PHE A 45 -2.44 11.62 9.41
CA PHE A 45 -1.22 10.86 9.15
C PHE A 45 -1.16 9.55 9.95
N THR A 46 -1.59 9.58 11.22
CA THR A 46 -1.53 8.42 12.12
C THR A 46 -2.64 7.40 11.82
N TYR A 47 -3.83 7.90 11.44
CA TYR A 47 -4.99 7.08 11.08
C TYR A 47 -5.25 7.11 9.58
N GLN A 48 -4.24 6.79 8.77
CA GLN A 48 -4.44 6.59 7.33
C GLN A 48 -5.32 5.35 7.11
N THR A 49 -6.63 5.52 7.24
CA THR A 49 -7.59 4.54 6.73
C THR A 49 -7.62 4.67 5.21
N ARG A 50 -6.96 3.76 4.52
CA ARG A 50 -7.15 3.60 3.08
C ARG A 50 -8.55 3.02 2.86
N ASN A 51 -9.49 3.87 2.51
CA ASN A 51 -10.77 3.43 2.00
C ASN A 51 -10.62 3.25 0.49
N ASP A 52 -10.86 2.05 0.01
CA ASP A 52 -10.94 1.78 -1.42
C ASP A 52 -12.23 2.44 -1.93
N LEU A 53 -12.06 3.50 -2.72
CA LEU A 53 -13.16 4.25 -3.34
C LEU A 53 -13.53 3.69 -4.73
N SER A 54 -12.94 2.55 -5.13
CA SER A 54 -13.34 1.90 -6.38
C SER A 54 -14.73 1.28 -6.24
N GLU A 55 -15.54 1.35 -7.29
CA GLU A 55 -16.90 0.78 -7.29
C GLU A 55 -16.93 -0.74 -7.02
N ARG A 56 -15.78 -1.43 -7.17
CA ARG A 56 -15.66 -2.88 -7.04
C ARG A 56 -14.77 -3.32 -5.88
N ASN A 57 -14.28 -2.39 -5.05
CA ASN A 57 -13.27 -2.70 -4.02
C ASN A 57 -12.04 -3.45 -4.59
N ASP A 58 -11.62 -3.04 -5.79
CA ASP A 58 -10.62 -3.74 -6.60
C ASP A 58 -9.22 -3.79 -5.95
N PHE A 59 -9.00 -3.02 -4.89
CA PHE A 59 -7.71 -2.90 -4.19
C PHE A 59 -7.78 -3.35 -2.73
N THR A 60 -8.91 -3.88 -2.28
CA THR A 60 -9.02 -4.57 -0.99
C THR A 60 -8.93 -6.07 -1.21
N VAL A 61 -8.13 -6.72 -0.37
CA VAL A 61 -8.02 -8.18 -0.41
C VAL A 61 -9.22 -8.83 0.27
N SER A 62 -9.54 -10.05 -0.13
CA SER A 62 -10.61 -10.84 0.45
C SER A 62 -10.31 -11.24 1.91
N GLU A 63 -11.36 -11.59 2.64
CA GLU A 63 -11.23 -12.12 4.00
C GLU A 63 -10.35 -13.40 4.04
N ALA A 64 -10.40 -14.21 2.99
CA ALA A 64 -9.57 -15.42 2.88
C ALA A 64 -8.08 -15.07 2.84
N THR A 65 -7.70 -14.09 2.03
CA THR A 65 -6.31 -13.59 1.96
C THR A 65 -5.88 -12.93 3.27
N GLU A 66 -6.75 -12.15 3.89
CA GLU A 66 -6.46 -11.54 5.18
C GLU A 66 -6.21 -12.62 6.26
N ASN A 67 -7.02 -13.67 6.29
CA ASN A 67 -6.85 -14.81 7.20
C ASN A 67 -5.55 -15.57 6.93
N LEU A 68 -5.17 -15.77 5.67
CA LEU A 68 -3.89 -16.37 5.29
C LEU A 68 -2.72 -15.52 5.82
N LEU A 69 -2.74 -14.22 5.59
CA LEU A 69 -1.66 -13.30 6.01
C LEU A 69 -1.56 -13.16 7.53
N ARG A 70 -2.65 -13.41 8.26
CA ARG A 70 -2.70 -13.43 9.74
C ARG A 70 -2.51 -14.83 10.33
N SER A 71 -2.36 -15.86 9.50
CA SER A 71 -2.15 -17.23 9.97
C SER A 71 -0.80 -17.39 10.68
N SER A 72 -0.69 -18.43 11.51
CA SER A 72 0.56 -18.77 12.19
C SER A 72 1.69 -19.07 11.20
N GLY A 73 1.38 -19.65 10.04
CA GLY A 73 2.35 -19.90 8.97
C GLY A 73 3.07 -18.65 8.48
N VAL A 74 2.46 -17.47 8.61
CA VAL A 74 3.05 -16.17 8.27
C VAL A 74 3.53 -15.44 9.52
N MET A 75 2.66 -15.31 10.55
CA MET A 75 2.90 -14.41 11.68
C MET A 75 3.97 -14.91 12.65
N ASP A 76 4.09 -16.24 12.83
CA ASP A 76 5.05 -16.85 13.77
C ASP A 76 6.45 -17.03 13.15
N ARG A 77 6.65 -16.61 11.90
CA ARG A 77 7.96 -16.70 11.27
C ARG A 77 8.94 -15.72 11.90
N GLU A 78 10.16 -16.19 12.16
CA GLU A 78 11.26 -15.33 12.58
C GLU A 78 11.73 -14.43 11.42
N GLU A 79 11.85 -15.01 10.23
CA GLU A 79 12.25 -14.34 9.01
C GLU A 79 11.05 -14.02 8.11
N PRO A 80 11.00 -12.81 7.55
CA PRO A 80 9.92 -12.43 6.67
C PRO A 80 9.98 -13.20 5.34
N ILE A 81 8.80 -13.48 4.78
CA ILE A 81 8.66 -13.95 3.41
C ILE A 81 8.97 -12.79 2.47
N LYS A 82 9.78 -13.02 1.45
CA LYS A 82 10.12 -11.99 0.48
C LYS A 82 9.26 -12.16 -0.79
N ILE A 83 8.62 -11.08 -1.21
CA ILE A 83 7.96 -11.00 -2.52
C ILE A 83 8.74 -9.97 -3.34
N ILE A 84 9.34 -10.43 -4.45
CA ILE A 84 9.99 -9.54 -5.42
C ILE A 84 9.02 -9.35 -6.58
N ALA A 85 8.55 -8.13 -6.74
CA ALA A 85 7.70 -7.73 -7.85
C ALA A 85 8.57 -7.14 -8.98
N ALA A 86 9.04 -8.00 -9.87
CA ALA A 86 9.83 -7.61 -11.03
C ALA A 86 8.88 -7.13 -12.15
N LEU A 87 8.46 -5.87 -12.04
CA LEU A 87 7.47 -5.26 -12.91
C LEU A 87 8.04 -4.02 -13.59
N ARG A 88 8.00 -3.99 -14.90
CA ARG A 88 8.36 -2.78 -15.65
C ARG A 88 7.33 -1.67 -15.40
N LYS A 89 7.78 -0.46 -15.14
CA LYS A 89 6.87 0.69 -14.98
C LYS A 89 6.01 0.97 -16.21
N SER A 90 6.46 0.54 -17.38
CA SER A 90 5.72 0.61 -18.64
C SER A 90 4.71 -0.51 -18.83
N SER A 91 4.70 -1.51 -17.95
CA SER A 91 3.75 -2.62 -18.01
C SER A 91 2.31 -2.14 -17.82
N PRO A 92 1.36 -2.63 -18.63
CA PRO A 92 -0.06 -2.32 -18.45
C PRO A 92 -0.62 -2.89 -17.15
N HIS A 93 0.10 -3.81 -16.50
CA HIS A 93 -0.31 -4.47 -15.26
C HIS A 93 0.20 -3.75 -14.02
N TYR A 94 1.19 -2.85 -14.16
CA TYR A 94 1.87 -2.20 -13.03
C TYR A 94 0.91 -1.45 -12.09
N SER A 95 0.03 -0.62 -12.66
CA SER A 95 -0.91 0.19 -11.88
C SER A 95 -1.94 -0.64 -11.12
N ARG A 96 -2.28 -1.83 -11.64
CA ARG A 96 -3.24 -2.75 -11.03
C ARG A 96 -2.59 -3.62 -9.96
N LEU A 97 -1.47 -4.27 -10.29
CA LEU A 97 -0.86 -5.28 -9.42
C LEU A 97 -0.11 -4.69 -8.23
N ARG A 98 0.45 -3.51 -8.41
CA ARG A 98 1.20 -2.83 -7.34
C ARG A 98 0.40 -2.63 -6.04
N PRO A 99 -0.82 -2.03 -6.06
CA PRO A 99 -1.59 -1.82 -4.83
C PRO A 99 -1.96 -3.14 -4.12
N VAL A 100 -2.23 -4.21 -4.88
CA VAL A 100 -2.56 -5.52 -4.30
C VAL A 100 -1.39 -6.05 -3.49
N VAL A 101 -0.18 -6.03 -4.05
CA VAL A 101 1.01 -6.55 -3.34
C VAL A 101 1.40 -5.66 -2.15
N GLU A 102 1.23 -4.34 -2.25
CA GLU A 102 1.41 -3.42 -1.12
C GLU A 102 0.47 -3.75 0.06
N GLU A 103 -0.73 -4.23 -0.26
CA GLU A 103 -1.70 -4.63 0.76
C GLU A 103 -1.27 -5.89 1.51
N TYR A 104 -0.60 -6.83 0.84
CA TYR A 104 0.00 -8.02 1.48
C TYR A 104 1.07 -7.62 2.51
N GLU A 105 1.97 -6.69 2.18
CA GLU A 105 2.97 -6.19 3.11
C GLU A 105 2.32 -5.52 4.32
N ARG A 106 1.31 -4.68 4.08
CA ARG A 106 0.59 -3.96 5.12
C ARG A 106 -0.14 -4.89 6.08
N LEU A 107 -0.91 -5.85 5.57
CA LEU A 107 -1.74 -6.76 6.37
C LEU A 107 -0.91 -7.76 7.16
N SER A 108 0.23 -8.20 6.62
CA SER A 108 1.16 -9.10 7.29
C SER A 108 2.01 -8.41 8.36
N LYS A 109 1.85 -7.09 8.58
CA LYS A 109 2.65 -6.30 9.52
C LYS A 109 4.16 -6.44 9.30
N GLY A 110 4.57 -6.52 8.03
CA GLY A 110 5.97 -6.65 7.62
C GLY A 110 6.53 -8.08 7.70
N LYS A 111 5.69 -9.10 7.97
CA LYS A 111 6.10 -10.52 7.84
C LYS A 111 6.16 -10.97 6.39
N VAL A 112 5.47 -10.28 5.49
CA VAL A 112 5.71 -10.33 4.05
C VAL A 112 6.39 -9.02 3.69
N LYS A 113 7.59 -9.09 3.11
CA LYS A 113 8.36 -7.92 2.64
C LYS A 113 8.32 -7.86 1.13
N LEU A 114 8.01 -6.67 0.64
CA LEU A 114 7.90 -6.40 -0.77
C LEU A 114 9.13 -5.65 -1.28
N GLU A 115 9.72 -6.18 -2.35
CA GLU A 115 10.78 -5.52 -3.11
C GLU A 115 10.28 -5.26 -4.54
N TYR A 116 10.31 -4.00 -4.98
CA TYR A 116 10.04 -3.65 -6.37
C TYR A 116 11.31 -3.61 -7.18
N LEU A 117 11.26 -4.24 -8.35
CA LEU A 117 12.34 -4.23 -9.31
C LEU A 117 11.82 -3.85 -10.69
N ASP A 118 12.41 -2.86 -11.33
CA ASP A 118 12.25 -2.65 -12.77
C ASP A 118 13.49 -3.21 -13.48
N PRO A 119 13.42 -4.42 -14.08
CA PRO A 119 14.61 -5.10 -14.60
C PRO A 119 15.32 -4.33 -15.72
N ILE A 120 14.63 -3.40 -16.38
CA ILE A 120 15.19 -2.57 -17.44
C ILE A 120 15.95 -1.36 -16.88
N ARG A 121 15.47 -0.81 -15.76
CA ARG A 121 16.05 0.39 -15.13
C ARG A 121 17.11 0.03 -14.10
N ASP A 122 16.86 -1.00 -13.31
CA ASP A 122 17.68 -1.42 -12.18
C ASP A 122 18.49 -2.68 -12.54
N LYS A 123 19.24 -2.61 -13.64
CA LYS A 123 19.95 -3.77 -14.23
C LYS A 123 20.88 -4.47 -13.25
N ASP A 124 21.65 -3.72 -12.48
CA ASP A 124 22.61 -4.29 -11.53
C ASP A 124 21.89 -5.14 -10.47
N ARG A 125 20.78 -4.64 -9.94
CA ARG A 125 19.94 -5.38 -9.00
C ARG A 125 19.26 -6.57 -9.66
N ALA A 126 18.82 -6.43 -10.90
CA ALA A 126 18.23 -7.53 -11.67
C ALA A 126 19.22 -8.67 -11.89
N PHE A 127 20.45 -8.36 -12.26
CA PHE A 127 21.52 -9.36 -12.37
C PHE A 127 21.88 -10.01 -11.03
N GLU A 128 21.91 -9.25 -9.94
CA GLU A 128 22.12 -9.82 -8.61
C GLU A 128 21.02 -10.82 -8.24
N ILE A 129 19.75 -10.46 -8.47
CA ILE A 129 18.61 -11.35 -8.23
C ILE A 129 18.68 -12.57 -9.14
N GLN A 130 18.98 -12.40 -10.42
CA GLN A 130 19.15 -13.51 -11.34
C GLN A 130 20.26 -14.48 -10.88
N ASN A 131 21.39 -13.95 -10.45
CA ASN A 131 22.48 -14.77 -9.92
C ASN A 131 22.10 -15.48 -8.61
N ASN A 132 21.33 -14.81 -7.74
CA ASN A 132 20.91 -15.38 -6.47
C ASN A 132 19.85 -16.48 -6.62
N TYR A 133 19.01 -16.42 -7.63
CA TYR A 133 17.96 -17.40 -7.89
C TYR A 133 18.30 -18.38 -9.03
N GLY A 134 19.42 -18.17 -9.68
CA GLY A 134 20.04 -19.10 -10.63
C GLY A 134 19.11 -19.54 -11.76
N ASP A 135 19.23 -20.82 -12.13
CA ASP A 135 18.50 -21.44 -13.25
C ASP A 135 16.98 -21.46 -13.06
N LEU A 136 16.48 -21.23 -11.83
CA LEU A 136 15.03 -21.19 -11.58
C LEU A 136 14.33 -20.04 -12.28
N LEU A 137 15.03 -18.91 -12.44
CA LEU A 137 14.49 -17.75 -13.15
C LEU A 137 14.87 -17.76 -14.63
N ALA A 138 16.04 -18.34 -14.98
CA ALA A 138 16.63 -18.27 -16.32
C ALA A 138 16.54 -16.83 -16.86
N ASP A 139 16.13 -16.65 -18.12
CA ASP A 139 15.99 -15.31 -18.71
C ASP A 139 14.65 -14.64 -18.43
N LYS A 140 13.76 -15.29 -17.69
CA LYS A 140 12.38 -14.84 -17.44
C LYS A 140 12.30 -13.48 -16.77
N LEU A 141 13.28 -13.14 -15.95
CA LEU A 141 13.32 -11.85 -15.24
C LEU A 141 13.36 -10.66 -16.19
N PHE A 142 13.97 -10.82 -17.37
CA PHE A 142 14.11 -9.77 -18.38
C PHE A 142 13.05 -9.83 -19.47
N GLU A 143 12.44 -10.99 -19.67
CA GLU A 143 11.46 -11.23 -20.74
C GLU A 143 10.06 -10.84 -20.29
N ASP A 144 9.67 -11.21 -19.07
CA ASP A 144 8.32 -11.07 -18.55
C ASP A 144 8.28 -10.23 -17.26
N ASP A 145 7.09 -9.70 -16.96
CA ASP A 145 6.78 -9.18 -15.64
C ASP A 145 6.45 -10.36 -14.73
N ILE A 146 7.22 -10.54 -13.65
CA ILE A 146 7.08 -11.70 -12.77
C ILE A 146 7.05 -11.32 -11.29
N PHE A 147 6.42 -12.17 -10.49
CA PHE A 147 6.53 -12.17 -9.04
C PHE A 147 7.36 -13.36 -8.59
N ILE A 148 8.29 -13.13 -7.69
CA ILE A 148 9.08 -14.17 -7.03
C ILE A 148 8.67 -14.16 -5.56
N ILE A 149 8.22 -15.31 -5.05
CA ILE A 149 7.83 -15.51 -3.66
C ILE A 149 8.86 -16.43 -3.03
N ASP A 150 9.60 -15.91 -2.06
CA ASP A 150 10.66 -16.63 -1.35
C ASP A 150 10.29 -16.77 0.13
N ALA A 151 9.87 -17.97 0.52
CA ALA A 151 9.51 -18.33 1.87
C ALA A 151 10.58 -19.21 2.56
N ARG A 152 11.80 -19.29 2.00
CA ARG A 152 12.92 -20.02 2.59
C ARG A 152 13.35 -19.41 3.92
N LYS A 153 13.98 -20.21 4.77
CA LYS A 153 14.43 -19.80 6.10
C LYS A 153 15.97 -19.78 6.16
N GLY A 154 16.51 -18.82 6.88
CA GLY A 154 17.92 -18.75 7.23
C GLY A 154 18.87 -18.54 6.05
N ALA A 155 20.03 -19.20 6.12
CA ALA A 155 21.08 -19.10 5.11
C ALA A 155 20.62 -19.53 3.71
N SER A 156 19.58 -20.38 3.62
CA SER A 156 18.99 -20.83 2.34
C SER A 156 18.40 -19.70 1.52
N ALA A 157 18.03 -18.58 2.17
CA ALA A 157 17.53 -17.41 1.47
C ALA A 157 18.62 -16.62 0.72
N ASN A 158 19.90 -16.88 1.01
CA ASN A 158 21.02 -16.14 0.43
C ASN A 158 21.82 -16.95 -0.62
N SER A 159 21.52 -18.23 -0.79
CA SER A 159 22.17 -19.08 -1.79
C SER A 159 21.18 -20.05 -2.41
N VAL A 160 21.21 -20.17 -3.72
CA VAL A 160 20.43 -21.16 -4.46
C VAL A 160 21.36 -22.31 -4.83
N GLU A 161 21.66 -23.17 -3.87
CA GLU A 161 22.06 -24.52 -4.21
C GLU A 161 20.78 -25.31 -4.48
N ALA A 162 20.66 -25.85 -5.68
CA ALA A 162 19.49 -26.57 -6.16
C ALA A 162 19.33 -27.94 -5.48
N THR A 163 19.03 -27.91 -4.18
CA THR A 163 18.49 -29.08 -3.49
C THR A 163 16.96 -29.03 -3.60
N GLU A 164 16.31 -30.17 -3.75
CA GLU A 164 14.83 -30.25 -3.83
C GLU A 164 14.14 -29.49 -2.71
N ASP A 165 14.73 -29.47 -1.53
CA ASP A 165 14.20 -28.82 -0.33
C ASP A 165 14.23 -27.27 -0.45
N VAL A 166 15.19 -26.71 -1.19
CA VAL A 166 15.32 -25.26 -1.40
C VAL A 166 14.30 -24.75 -2.42
N THR A 167 13.96 -25.55 -3.42
CA THR A 167 13.00 -25.17 -4.45
C THR A 167 11.55 -25.28 -3.96
N SER A 168 11.29 -26.07 -2.91
CA SER A 168 9.95 -26.28 -2.37
C SER A 168 9.32 -25.00 -1.80
N HIS A 169 10.13 -24.07 -1.25
CA HIS A 169 9.67 -22.82 -0.66
C HIS A 169 9.86 -21.59 -1.57
N LEU A 170 10.18 -21.82 -2.83
CA LEU A 170 10.36 -20.76 -3.82
C LEU A 170 9.32 -20.92 -4.94
N ARG A 171 8.60 -19.84 -5.22
CA ARG A 171 7.61 -19.82 -6.31
C ARG A 171 7.85 -18.59 -7.18
N TYR A 172 7.54 -18.73 -8.46
CA TYR A 172 7.46 -17.59 -9.36
C TYR A 172 6.13 -17.60 -10.10
N LEU A 173 5.61 -16.40 -10.36
CA LEU A 173 4.30 -16.20 -10.96
C LEU A 173 4.40 -15.12 -12.02
N PRO A 174 4.21 -15.45 -13.32
CA PRO A 174 4.13 -14.44 -14.35
C PRO A 174 2.92 -13.54 -14.18
N ALA A 175 3.10 -12.22 -14.31
CA ALA A 175 1.98 -11.27 -14.22
C ALA A 175 0.91 -11.52 -15.28
N SER A 176 1.28 -12.07 -16.42
CA SER A 176 0.36 -12.45 -17.50
C SER A 176 -0.63 -13.55 -17.09
N SER A 177 -0.27 -14.44 -16.15
CA SER A 177 -1.17 -15.48 -15.63
C SER A 177 -2.26 -14.93 -14.72
N MET A 178 -2.05 -13.74 -14.14
CA MET A 178 -3.03 -13.06 -13.30
C MET A 178 -4.14 -12.37 -14.11
N VAL A 179 -4.02 -12.36 -15.44
CA VAL A 179 -4.93 -11.63 -16.33
C VAL A 179 -5.92 -12.56 -16.98
N ILE A 180 -7.20 -12.34 -16.76
CA ILE A 180 -8.27 -13.02 -17.48
C ILE A 180 -8.55 -12.26 -18.77
N SER A 181 -8.29 -12.88 -19.90
CA SER A 181 -8.54 -12.26 -21.20
C SER A 181 -9.53 -13.08 -22.02
N ARG A 182 -10.32 -12.39 -22.84
CA ARG A 182 -11.25 -12.99 -23.78
C ARG A 182 -10.95 -12.48 -25.18
N THR A 183 -10.98 -13.35 -26.16
CA THR A 183 -10.88 -12.98 -27.57
C THR A 183 -12.27 -12.62 -28.07
N ASP A 184 -12.41 -11.43 -28.66
CA ASP A 184 -13.67 -10.98 -29.28
C ASP A 184 -13.86 -11.55 -30.70
N ILE A 185 -15.01 -11.23 -31.27
CA ILE A 185 -15.38 -11.68 -32.64
C ILE A 185 -14.45 -11.18 -33.74
N ASN A 186 -13.66 -10.14 -33.45
CA ASN A 186 -12.66 -9.56 -34.35
C ASN A 186 -11.26 -10.14 -34.11
N ASN A 187 -11.15 -11.24 -33.36
CA ASN A 187 -9.90 -11.87 -32.94
C ASN A 187 -8.98 -10.97 -32.12
N GLN A 188 -9.56 -9.95 -31.44
CA GLN A 188 -8.81 -9.07 -30.53
C GLN A 188 -8.90 -9.58 -29.10
N ARG A 189 -7.75 -9.73 -28.46
CA ARG A 189 -7.66 -10.13 -27.06
C ARG A 189 -7.95 -8.93 -26.16
N ARG A 190 -8.98 -9.02 -25.31
CA ARG A 190 -9.35 -8.00 -24.33
C ARG A 190 -9.23 -8.55 -22.93
N ILE A 191 -8.68 -7.74 -22.04
CA ILE A 191 -8.67 -8.04 -20.59
C ILE A 191 -10.09 -7.85 -20.07
N VAL A 192 -10.64 -8.90 -19.48
CA VAL A 192 -12.00 -8.90 -18.89
C VAL A 192 -12.00 -8.98 -17.38
N GLY A 193 -10.87 -9.28 -16.75
CA GLY A 193 -10.73 -9.37 -15.31
C GLY A 193 -9.31 -9.73 -14.89
N TYR A 194 -9.12 -9.81 -13.59
CA TYR A 194 -7.90 -10.22 -12.94
C TYR A 194 -8.21 -11.29 -11.89
N GLN A 195 -7.29 -12.23 -11.71
CA GLN A 195 -7.27 -13.24 -10.65
C GLN A 195 -5.97 -13.13 -9.85
N ASP A 196 -5.52 -11.89 -9.69
CA ASP A 196 -4.25 -11.52 -9.09
C ASP A 196 -4.17 -11.96 -7.63
N GLU A 197 -5.19 -11.69 -6.85
CA GLU A 197 -5.25 -12.04 -5.44
C GLU A 197 -5.27 -13.56 -5.22
N ASP A 198 -6.17 -14.28 -5.89
CA ASP A 198 -6.33 -15.72 -5.72
C ASP A 198 -5.04 -16.47 -6.06
N LEU A 199 -4.39 -16.10 -7.17
CA LEU A 199 -3.13 -16.70 -7.58
C LEU A 199 -1.98 -16.35 -6.64
N LEU A 200 -1.87 -15.08 -6.23
CA LEU A 200 -0.81 -14.64 -5.33
C LEU A 200 -0.94 -15.32 -3.96
N SER A 201 -2.16 -15.40 -3.42
CA SER A 201 -2.43 -16.07 -2.15
C SER A 201 -2.15 -17.57 -2.22
N SER A 202 -2.58 -18.24 -3.30
CA SER A 202 -2.34 -19.67 -3.47
C SER A 202 -0.85 -19.99 -3.63
N MET A 203 -0.10 -19.14 -4.36
CA MET A 203 1.35 -19.28 -4.49
C MET A 203 2.09 -18.98 -3.19
N LEU A 204 1.63 -17.98 -2.43
CA LEU A 204 2.18 -17.68 -1.10
C LEU A 204 1.96 -18.85 -0.15
N GLN A 205 0.75 -19.41 -0.10
CA GLN A 205 0.46 -20.58 0.70
C GLN A 205 1.32 -21.76 0.29
N SER A 206 1.41 -22.06 -1.01
CA SER A 206 2.27 -23.12 -1.53
C SER A 206 3.74 -22.93 -1.20
N ALA A 207 4.24 -21.69 -1.16
CA ALA A 207 5.63 -21.41 -0.76
C ALA A 207 5.85 -21.59 0.76
N ILE A 208 4.82 -21.39 1.58
CA ILE A 208 4.88 -21.59 3.03
C ILE A 208 4.89 -23.09 3.37
N GLU A 209 4.06 -23.87 2.69
CA GLU A 209 3.87 -25.31 2.94
C GLU A 209 5.02 -26.17 2.37
N GLY A 210 5.66 -25.73 1.28
CA GLY A 210 6.80 -26.40 0.63
C GLY A 210 6.39 -27.31 -0.50
#